data_6435126766a84014c727436e2417bd78
#
_entry.id   6435126766a84014c727436e2417bd78
#
_cell.length_a   1.000
_cell.length_b   1.000
_cell.length_c   1.000
_cell.angle_alpha   90.00
_cell.angle_beta   90.00
_cell.angle_gamma   90.00
#
_symmetry.space_group_name_H-M   'P 1'
#
loop_
_entity.id
_entity.type
_entity.pdbx_description
1 polymer ?
#
loop_
_entity_poly.entity_id
_entity_poly.type
_entity_poly.pdbx_seq_one_letter_code
_entity_poly.pdbx_strand_id
1 'polypeptide(L)'
;MKGLNVRSAVAKFSFTALVIAVMAVSAQAAEKNEKKETLVSAKQVSVQYAGYNDNSVVFRVKFDNPTAQKFSLIIKNDAGDVLFQGRYNDSTFNKAIHILKEESEMNPTFIIRVGNQKIEQTFSVTSNTDVVQDVVVTKQ
;
A
#
# COMPACT_ATOMS: atom_id res chain seq x y z
N MET A 1 -48.34 23.30 35.47
CA MET A 1 -47.22 23.83 34.74
C MET A 1 -45.88 23.41 35.31
N LYS A 2 -45.67 23.61 36.54
CA LYS A 2 -44.35 23.34 37.13
C LYS A 2 -43.98 21.88 37.13
N GLY A 3 -44.90 21.00 37.25
CA GLY A 3 -44.61 19.57 37.20
C GLY A 3 -44.08 19.09 35.87
N LEU A 4 -44.33 19.82 34.82
CA LEU A 4 -43.80 19.48 33.50
C LEU A 4 -42.29 19.60 33.44
N ASN A 5 -41.78 20.57 34.15
CA ASN A 5 -40.34 20.80 34.15
C ASN A 5 -39.58 19.65 34.81
N VAL A 6 -40.16 19.10 35.87
CA VAL A 6 -39.57 17.95 36.56
C VAL A 6 -39.51 16.73 35.66
N ARG A 7 -40.60 16.49 34.94
CA ARG A 7 -40.61 15.38 34.02
C ARG A 7 -39.56 15.50 32.92
N SER A 8 -39.38 16.68 32.42
CA SER A 8 -38.36 16.95 31.40
C SER A 8 -36.95 16.63 31.89
N ALA A 9 -36.66 16.93 33.13
CA ALA A 9 -35.36 16.65 33.70
C ALA A 9 -35.04 15.15 33.71
N VAL A 10 -36.02 14.35 34.07
CA VAL A 10 -35.84 12.89 34.12
C VAL A 10 -35.54 12.33 32.72
N ALA A 11 -36.25 12.81 31.73
CA ALA A 11 -36.04 12.36 30.36
C ALA A 11 -34.61 12.67 29.87
N LYS A 12 -34.07 13.79 30.27
CA LYS A 12 -32.74 14.17 29.87
C LYS A 12 -31.65 13.20 30.36
N PHE A 13 -31.78 12.70 31.55
CA PHE A 13 -30.84 11.77 32.10
C PHE A 13 -30.80 10.45 31.31
N SER A 14 -31.95 9.99 30.92
CA SER A 14 -32.07 8.75 30.16
C SER A 14 -31.34 8.85 28.81
N PHE A 15 -31.49 9.95 28.12
CA PHE A 15 -30.81 10.16 26.85
C PHE A 15 -29.32 10.19 26.99
N THR A 16 -28.81 10.83 28.01
CA THR A 16 -27.38 10.95 28.23
C THR A 16 -26.72 9.58 28.39
N ALA A 17 -27.32 8.72 29.16
CA ALA A 17 -26.78 7.39 29.36
C ALA A 17 -26.73 6.58 28.06
N LEU A 18 -27.76 6.69 27.25
CA LEU A 18 -27.84 5.98 25.99
C LEU A 18 -26.75 6.44 25.02
N VAL A 19 -26.51 7.72 24.95
CA VAL A 19 -25.49 8.28 24.06
C VAL A 19 -24.08 7.75 24.40
N ILE A 20 -23.79 7.68 25.69
CA ILE A 20 -22.48 7.17 26.12
C ILE A 20 -22.27 5.73 25.67
N ALA A 21 -23.29 4.90 25.80
CA ALA A 21 -23.19 3.51 25.39
C ALA A 21 -22.91 3.37 23.89
N VAL A 22 -23.56 4.17 23.08
CA VAL A 22 -23.34 4.15 21.64
C VAL A 22 -21.90 4.55 21.28
N MET A 23 -21.40 5.56 21.93
CA MET A 23 -20.03 5.99 21.67
C MET A 23 -18.99 4.93 22.03
N ALA A 24 -19.22 4.22 23.11
CA ALA A 24 -18.31 3.14 23.50
C ALA A 24 -18.26 2.02 22.45
N VAL A 25 -19.40 1.66 21.89
CA VAL A 25 -19.46 0.65 20.85
C VAL A 25 -18.72 1.11 19.59
N SER A 26 -18.89 2.36 19.23
CA SER A 26 -18.21 2.91 18.06
C SER A 26 -16.70 2.88 18.22
N ALA A 27 -16.19 3.22 19.38
CA ALA A 27 -14.76 3.19 19.65
C ALA A 27 -14.18 1.78 19.52
N GLN A 28 -14.88 0.79 20.03
CA GLN A 28 -14.42 -0.60 19.92
C GLN A 28 -14.40 -1.08 18.48
N ALA A 29 -15.37 -0.71 17.70
CA ALA A 29 -15.39 -1.08 16.27
C ALA A 29 -14.22 -0.47 15.52
N ALA A 30 -13.89 0.78 15.79
CA ALA A 30 -12.77 1.44 15.17
C ALA A 30 -11.45 0.76 15.52
N GLU A 31 -11.27 0.37 16.76
CA GLU A 31 -10.04 -0.33 17.18
C GLU A 31 -9.87 -1.66 16.45
N LYS A 32 -10.95 -2.40 16.29
CA LYS A 32 -10.90 -3.68 15.59
C LYS A 32 -10.46 -3.52 14.14
N ASN A 33 -10.91 -2.47 13.49
CA ASN A 33 -10.55 -2.22 12.11
C ASN A 33 -9.07 -1.88 11.97
N GLU A 34 -8.52 -1.14 12.89
CA GLU A 34 -7.11 -0.78 12.87
C GLU A 34 -6.20 -1.99 13.04
N LYS A 35 -6.57 -2.96 13.83
CA LYS A 35 -5.77 -4.14 14.10
C LYS A 35 -5.59 -5.05 12.90
N LYS A 36 -6.43 -4.94 11.89
CA LYS A 36 -6.38 -5.78 10.71
C LYS A 36 -5.35 -5.33 9.69
N GLU A 37 -4.90 -4.10 9.76
CA GLU A 37 -3.88 -3.62 8.86
C GLU A 37 -2.51 -4.07 9.32
N THR A 38 -1.92 -4.96 8.56
CA THR A 38 -0.56 -5.41 8.78
C THR A 38 0.38 -4.53 7.98
N LEU A 39 1.33 -3.90 8.66
CA LEU A 39 2.33 -3.09 7.98
C LEU A 39 3.28 -4.00 7.21
N VAL A 40 3.54 -3.64 5.97
CA VAL A 40 4.47 -4.36 5.11
C VAL A 40 5.85 -3.76 5.29
N SER A 41 6.83 -4.62 5.54
CA SER A 41 8.22 -4.22 5.65
C SER A 41 8.87 -4.17 4.26
N ALA A 42 9.86 -3.31 4.10
CA ALA A 42 10.67 -3.27 2.88
C ALA A 42 11.33 -4.62 2.59
N LYS A 43 11.58 -5.43 3.61
CA LYS A 43 12.16 -6.77 3.46
C LYS A 43 11.22 -7.77 2.79
N GLN A 44 9.92 -7.52 2.83
CA GLN A 44 8.93 -8.39 2.21
C GLN A 44 8.86 -8.17 0.70
N VAL A 45 9.41 -7.07 0.21
CA VAL A 45 9.43 -6.73 -1.21
C VAL A 45 10.85 -6.85 -1.73
N SER A 46 11.01 -7.61 -2.79
CA SER A 46 12.30 -7.77 -3.47
C SER A 46 12.12 -7.48 -4.95
N VAL A 47 12.84 -6.51 -5.45
CA VAL A 47 12.95 -6.24 -6.89
C VAL A 47 14.40 -6.41 -7.27
N GLN A 48 14.67 -7.30 -8.20
CA GLN A 48 16.03 -7.62 -8.62
C GLN A 48 16.15 -7.53 -10.12
N TYR A 49 17.27 -6.98 -10.57
CA TYR A 49 17.65 -7.05 -11.97
C TYR A 49 17.94 -8.50 -12.34
N ALA A 50 17.24 -9.01 -13.34
CA ALA A 50 17.34 -10.41 -13.74
C ALA A 50 18.04 -10.62 -15.08
N GLY A 51 18.38 -9.52 -15.77
CA GLY A 51 19.11 -9.62 -17.02
C GLY A 51 18.56 -8.73 -18.11
N TYR A 52 19.19 -8.84 -19.25
CA TYR A 52 18.82 -8.12 -20.46
C TYR A 52 18.50 -9.13 -21.56
N ASN A 53 17.39 -8.94 -22.23
CA ASN A 53 16.94 -9.83 -23.29
C ASN A 53 16.44 -8.99 -24.47
N ASP A 54 17.09 -9.13 -25.62
CA ASP A 54 16.79 -8.34 -26.82
C ASP A 54 16.78 -6.84 -26.51
N ASN A 55 15.60 -6.22 -26.53
CA ASN A 55 15.46 -4.80 -26.24
C ASN A 55 14.83 -4.54 -24.87
N SER A 56 14.77 -5.56 -24.01
CA SER A 56 14.09 -5.46 -22.72
C SER A 56 15.03 -5.69 -21.56
N VAL A 57 14.84 -4.92 -20.51
CA VAL A 57 15.46 -5.14 -19.20
C VAL A 57 14.48 -5.96 -18.38
N VAL A 58 14.96 -7.03 -17.78
CA VAL A 58 14.11 -7.95 -17.02
C VAL A 58 14.36 -7.75 -15.53
N PHE A 59 13.27 -7.51 -14.78
CA PHE A 59 13.29 -7.44 -13.34
C PHE A 59 12.41 -8.53 -12.75
N ARG A 60 12.84 -9.12 -11.65
CA ARG A 60 12.02 -10.05 -10.90
C ARG A 60 11.49 -9.38 -9.66
N VAL A 61 10.17 -9.32 -9.57
CA VAL A 61 9.48 -8.72 -8.43
C VAL A 61 8.90 -9.83 -7.58
N LYS A 62 9.29 -9.84 -6.30
CA LYS A 62 8.76 -10.77 -5.31
C LYS A 62 8.15 -9.98 -4.16
N PHE A 63 7.02 -10.44 -3.70
CA PHE A 63 6.37 -9.85 -2.53
C PHE A 63 5.82 -10.97 -1.65
N ASP A 64 6.33 -11.00 -0.42
CA ASP A 64 5.85 -11.91 0.61
C ASP A 64 4.64 -11.26 1.30
N ASN A 65 3.46 -11.81 1.05
CA ASN A 65 2.17 -11.24 1.45
C ASN A 65 1.36 -12.31 2.21
N PRO A 66 1.80 -12.70 3.41
CA PRO A 66 1.24 -13.87 4.10
C PRO A 66 -0.25 -13.75 4.42
N THR A 67 -0.77 -12.55 4.56
CA THR A 67 -2.19 -12.33 4.83
C THR A 67 -3.01 -12.15 3.57
N ALA A 68 -2.42 -12.34 2.39
CA ALA A 68 -3.08 -12.24 1.10
C ALA A 68 -3.86 -10.92 0.93
N GLN A 69 -3.28 -9.82 1.38
CA GLN A 69 -3.86 -8.49 1.20
C GLN A 69 -3.86 -8.10 -0.27
N LYS A 70 -4.84 -7.33 -0.67
CA LYS A 70 -4.85 -6.75 -2.01
C LYS A 70 -3.76 -5.70 -2.12
N PHE A 71 -3.01 -5.76 -3.21
CA PHE A 71 -1.96 -4.79 -3.48
C PHE A 71 -1.90 -4.45 -4.95
N SER A 72 -1.27 -3.32 -5.25
CA SER A 72 -1.03 -2.88 -6.63
C SER A 72 0.46 -2.83 -6.89
N LEU A 73 0.88 -3.30 -8.05
CA LEU A 73 2.23 -3.10 -8.56
C LEU A 73 2.15 -2.12 -9.71
N ILE A 74 2.90 -1.03 -9.60
CA ILE A 74 2.94 0.03 -10.60
C ILE A 74 4.40 0.28 -10.94
N ILE A 75 4.71 0.37 -12.22
CA ILE A 75 6.05 0.70 -12.68
C ILE A 75 5.97 1.95 -13.54
N LYS A 76 6.77 2.95 -13.21
CA LYS A 76 6.81 4.23 -13.90
C LYS A 76 8.21 4.52 -14.44
N ASN A 77 8.27 5.32 -15.50
CA ASN A 77 9.54 5.86 -16.00
C ASN A 77 9.87 7.20 -15.33
N ASP A 78 10.94 7.83 -15.76
CA ASP A 78 11.41 9.12 -15.23
C ASP A 78 10.38 10.23 -15.40
N ALA A 79 9.65 10.21 -16.49
CA ALA A 79 8.62 11.20 -16.79
C ALA A 79 7.35 11.00 -15.98
N GLY A 80 7.24 9.91 -15.23
CA GLY A 80 6.05 9.57 -14.47
C GLY A 80 5.02 8.78 -15.25
N ASP A 81 5.33 8.35 -16.46
CA ASP A 81 4.45 7.52 -17.25
C ASP A 81 4.39 6.10 -16.72
N VAL A 82 3.21 5.53 -16.72
CA VAL A 82 3.00 4.17 -16.24
C VAL A 82 3.41 3.18 -17.33
N LEU A 83 4.43 2.37 -17.04
CA LEU A 83 4.91 1.31 -17.92
C LEU A 83 4.18 0.00 -17.68
N PHE A 84 3.76 -0.23 -16.44
CA PHE A 84 3.04 -1.44 -16.05
C PHE A 84 2.16 -1.14 -14.83
N GLN A 85 0.99 -1.76 -14.78
CA GLN A 85 0.11 -1.67 -13.61
C GLN A 85 -0.71 -2.93 -13.50
N GLY A 86 -0.77 -3.49 -12.28
CA GLY A 86 -1.57 -4.66 -12.00
C GLY A 86 -2.01 -4.70 -10.56
N ARG A 87 -3.10 -5.42 -10.28
CA ARG A 87 -3.63 -5.63 -8.93
C ARG A 87 -3.61 -7.11 -8.63
N TYR A 88 -3.17 -7.45 -7.44
CA TYR A 88 -2.96 -8.83 -7.03
C TYR A 88 -3.34 -9.02 -5.57
N ASN A 89 -3.51 -10.27 -5.17
CA ASN A 89 -3.71 -10.65 -3.77
C ASN A 89 -2.99 -11.95 -3.42
N ASP A 90 -2.00 -12.31 -4.21
CA ASP A 90 -1.24 -13.53 -4.01
C ASP A 90 -0.49 -13.48 -2.69
N SER A 91 -0.48 -14.57 -1.94
CA SER A 91 0.29 -14.66 -0.70
C SER A 91 1.78 -14.75 -0.97
N THR A 92 2.16 -15.32 -2.10
CA THR A 92 3.55 -15.39 -2.57
C THR A 92 3.59 -14.89 -4.00
N PHE A 93 3.86 -13.60 -4.16
CA PHE A 93 3.94 -12.97 -5.46
C PHE A 93 5.36 -13.08 -6.02
N ASN A 94 5.47 -13.54 -7.24
CA ASN A 94 6.76 -13.68 -7.92
C ASN A 94 6.51 -13.54 -9.43
N LYS A 95 6.98 -12.45 -9.99
CA LYS A 95 6.74 -12.15 -11.40
C LYS A 95 7.97 -11.56 -12.06
N ALA A 96 8.28 -12.00 -13.26
CA ALA A 96 9.29 -11.39 -14.10
C ALA A 96 8.63 -10.30 -14.95
N ILE A 97 9.18 -9.10 -14.90
CA ILE A 97 8.67 -7.94 -15.63
C ILE A 97 9.69 -7.55 -16.69
N HIS A 98 9.25 -7.48 -17.93
CA HIS A 98 10.07 -7.05 -19.05
C HIS A 98 9.74 -5.60 -19.37
N ILE A 99 10.74 -4.74 -19.29
CA ILE A 99 10.58 -3.32 -19.60
C ILE A 99 11.37 -3.02 -20.86
N LEU A 100 10.69 -2.51 -21.87
CA LEU A 100 11.34 -2.14 -23.11
C LEU A 100 12.35 -1.02 -22.87
N LYS A 101 13.56 -1.22 -23.32
CA LYS A 101 14.60 -0.22 -23.21
C LYS A 101 14.67 0.59 -24.50
N GLU A 102 14.13 1.79 -24.43
CA GLU A 102 14.05 2.69 -25.60
C GLU A 102 15.22 3.69 -25.63
N GLU A 103 15.82 3.95 -24.48
CA GLU A 103 16.88 4.95 -24.35
C GLU A 103 18.15 4.32 -23.77
N SER A 104 19.26 5.03 -23.89
CA SER A 104 20.55 4.58 -23.35
C SER A 104 20.56 4.51 -21.83
N GLU A 105 19.73 5.31 -21.19
CA GLU A 105 19.58 5.34 -19.74
C GLU A 105 18.09 5.36 -19.40
N MET A 106 17.71 4.58 -18.41
CA MET A 106 16.33 4.55 -17.91
C MET A 106 16.32 4.35 -16.40
N ASN A 107 15.37 4.96 -15.71
CA ASN A 107 15.24 4.89 -14.27
C ASN A 107 13.83 4.45 -13.88
N PRO A 108 13.53 3.15 -14.00
CA PRO A 108 12.20 2.66 -13.65
C PRO A 108 12.00 2.69 -12.13
N THR A 109 10.82 3.11 -11.72
CA THR A 109 10.39 3.11 -10.32
C THR A 109 9.31 2.07 -10.14
N PHE A 110 9.58 1.11 -9.25
CA PHE A 110 8.64 0.07 -8.88
C PHE A 110 7.91 0.49 -7.62
N ILE A 111 6.59 0.52 -7.68
CA ILE A 111 5.73 0.96 -6.57
C ILE A 111 4.82 -0.18 -6.19
N ILE A 112 4.84 -0.56 -4.91
CA ILE A 112 3.89 -1.51 -4.35
C ILE A 112 3.04 -0.76 -3.33
N ARG A 113 1.72 -0.76 -3.54
CA ARG A 113 0.75 -0.15 -2.64
C ARG A 113 -0.06 -1.22 -1.95
N VAL A 114 -0.03 -1.21 -0.63
CA VAL A 114 -0.79 -2.13 0.22
C VAL A 114 -1.50 -1.29 1.28
N GLY A 115 -2.84 -1.21 1.22
CA GLY A 115 -3.58 -0.35 2.13
C GLY A 115 -3.11 1.10 2.06
N ASN A 116 -2.68 1.65 3.18
CA ASN A 116 -2.17 3.02 3.28
C ASN A 116 -0.65 3.10 3.13
N GLN A 117 -0.02 2.02 2.74
CA GLN A 117 1.44 1.96 2.64
C GLN A 117 1.88 1.92 1.19
N LYS A 118 2.98 2.62 0.91
CA LYS A 118 3.61 2.63 -0.41
C LYS A 118 5.08 2.32 -0.26
N ILE A 119 5.56 1.34 -1.01
CA ILE A 119 6.97 0.97 -1.06
C ILE A 119 7.47 1.28 -2.47
N GLU A 120 8.50 2.10 -2.58
CA GLU A 120 9.09 2.47 -3.86
C GLU A 120 10.53 2.00 -3.94
N GLN A 121 10.89 1.46 -5.09
CA GLN A 121 12.28 1.09 -5.41
C GLN A 121 12.60 1.62 -6.80
N THR A 122 13.61 2.45 -6.89
CA THR A 122 14.05 3.05 -8.14
C THR A 122 15.38 2.45 -8.56
N PHE A 123 15.48 2.13 -9.84
CA PHE A 123 16.69 1.60 -10.44
C PHE A 123 17.23 2.57 -11.48
N SER A 124 18.53 2.65 -11.58
CA SER A 124 19.19 3.36 -12.67
C SER A 124 19.85 2.31 -13.56
N VAL A 125 19.41 2.25 -14.81
CA VAL A 125 19.89 1.28 -15.80
C VAL A 125 20.60 2.04 -16.89
N THR A 126 21.89 1.81 -17.04
CA THR A 126 22.69 2.44 -18.07
C THR A 126 22.94 1.49 -19.24
N SER A 127 23.52 2.00 -20.33
CA SER A 127 23.81 1.20 -21.50
C SER A 127 24.82 0.08 -21.23
N ASN A 128 25.62 0.21 -20.17
CA ASN A 128 26.62 -0.79 -19.79
C ASN A 128 26.10 -1.84 -18.82
N THR A 129 24.78 -1.92 -18.63
CA THR A 129 24.12 -2.87 -17.73
C THR A 129 24.43 -2.67 -16.24
N ASP A 130 24.96 -1.52 -15.85
CA ASP A 130 25.10 -1.18 -14.44
C ASP A 130 23.73 -0.80 -13.87
N VAL A 131 23.37 -1.44 -12.77
CA VAL A 131 22.09 -1.20 -12.12
C VAL A 131 22.32 -0.76 -10.69
N VAL A 132 21.85 0.44 -10.35
CA VAL A 132 21.92 1.00 -9.00
C VAL A 132 20.51 1.05 -8.43
N GLN A 133 20.35 0.62 -7.20
CA GLN A 133 19.06 0.55 -6.53
C GLN A 133 18.96 1.57 -5.41
N ASP A 134 17.82 2.25 -5.36
CA ASP A 134 17.44 3.13 -4.26
C ASP A 134 16.06 2.73 -3.74
N VAL A 135 15.93 2.57 -2.43
CA VAL A 135 14.69 2.07 -1.81
C VAL A 135 14.10 3.11 -0.88
N VAL A 136 12.85 3.46 -1.13
CA VAL A 136 12.10 4.39 -0.28
C VAL A 136 10.80 3.74 0.17
N VAL A 137 10.54 3.78 1.47
CA VAL A 137 9.28 3.30 2.06
C VAL A 137 8.56 4.49 2.65
N THR A 138 7.34 4.71 2.19
CA THR A 138 6.51 5.83 2.66
C THR A 138 5.17 5.31 3.16
N LYS A 139 4.76 5.79 4.33
CA LYS A 139 3.43 5.54 4.90
C LYS A 139 2.55 6.76 4.61
N GLN A 140 1.44 6.52 3.96
CA GLN A 140 0.48 7.57 3.61
C GLN A 140 -0.61 7.73 4.65
#